data_e5a2d7a9d1bbc2aeca64dcf8d683df2a
#
_entry.id   e5a2d7a9d1bbc2aeca64dcf8d683df2a
#
_cell.length_a   1.000
_cell.length_b   1.000
_cell.length_c   1.000
_cell.angle_alpha   90.00
_cell.angle_beta   90.00
_cell.angle_gamma   90.00
#
_symmetry.space_group_name_H-M   'P 1'
#
loop_
_entity.id
_entity.type
_entity.pdbx_description
1 polymer ?
#
loop_
_entity_poly.entity_id
_entity_poly.type
_entity_poly.pdbx_seq_one_letter_code
_entity_poly.pdbx_strand_id
1 'polypeptide(L)'
;MVSRRIHPTARSNASARRGAAQGRKVDPRAWRRISKRKQPRGPGRVKDARQGAQSRLRRFRQGSALAVALTALILMIWVTDQQTLGQEVEATALSPAEEEAAVELPTDPGASLEQATSTVRELVIGFYAMWPRVIIATLLIFLAVLLGRGVRALLQRSLGKWERTTALAALVQIGIVLLATGAALSVLAGDARALFGSIGLVGLALSWALQTPIESFTGWLMNSFRGYYRVGDRIEVGEVFGDVYKIDVLTTTVWEAGGPGKPVAGAQATGAMITFPNWEVLRSNVINYSRDFPYVWDEVTVGVANESDLRYTVKVFERVARDLFGAKMVEPAHDYLELLARARLAFDVEDEPKAFISLADAWTDCTVRYLVPARARRRWASELSIALAAEGEKPEHRGKIISGYPRQEFRVIPDWHEEVKK
;
A
#
# COMPACT_ATOMS: atom_id res chain seq x y z
N MET A 1 -44.66 -44.25 21.60
CA MET A 1 -43.54 -45.19 21.62
C MET A 1 -42.26 -44.39 21.62
N VAL A 2 -41.65 -44.54 22.58
CA VAL A 2 -40.46 -44.82 23.38
C VAL A 2 -39.83 -43.56 23.95
N SER A 3 -40.08 -43.46 25.23
CA SER A 3 -39.43 -42.63 26.24
C SER A 3 -37.95 -43.02 26.43
N ARG A 4 -37.06 -42.09 26.64
CA ARG A 4 -35.90 -42.27 27.55
C ARG A 4 -35.60 -40.99 28.34
N ARG A 5 -35.97 -41.09 29.62
CA ARG A 5 -35.45 -40.23 30.70
C ARG A 5 -34.00 -40.60 31.00
N ILE A 6 -33.17 -39.62 31.30
CA ILE A 6 -31.99 -39.81 32.14
C ILE A 6 -31.98 -38.70 33.20
N HIS A 7 -31.93 -39.14 34.45
CA HIS A 7 -31.95 -38.36 35.70
C HIS A 7 -30.58 -37.72 36.01
N PRO A 8 -30.55 -36.67 36.87
CA PRO A 8 -29.35 -36.01 37.33
C PRO A 8 -28.82 -36.64 38.63
N THR A 9 -27.50 -36.70 38.78
CA THR A 9 -26.86 -36.92 40.09
C THR A 9 -26.13 -35.66 40.53
N ALA A 10 -26.73 -35.09 41.55
CA ALA A 10 -26.06 -34.09 42.41
C ALA A 10 -25.03 -34.79 43.30
N ARG A 11 -23.86 -34.24 43.49
CA ARG A 11 -23.09 -34.33 44.74
C ARG A 11 -22.41 -33.03 45.05
N SER A 12 -22.82 -32.45 46.14
CA SER A 12 -22.27 -31.38 46.92
C SER A 12 -20.83 -31.69 47.37
N ASN A 13 -19.97 -30.69 47.35
CA ASN A 13 -19.02 -30.52 48.46
C ASN A 13 -18.69 -29.07 48.65
N ALA A 14 -19.26 -28.51 49.68
CA ALA A 14 -18.87 -27.26 50.27
C ALA A 14 -17.64 -27.51 51.15
N SER A 15 -16.57 -26.78 50.94
CA SER A 15 -15.61 -26.46 52.00
C SER A 15 -14.93 -25.12 51.71
N ALA A 16 -15.16 -24.25 52.65
CA ALA A 16 -14.63 -22.93 52.80
C ALA A 16 -13.08 -22.93 52.83
N ARG A 17 -12.46 -21.93 52.26
CA ARG A 17 -11.30 -21.26 52.90
C ARG A 17 -11.11 -19.88 52.33
N ARG A 18 -11.25 -18.89 53.22
CA ARG A 18 -10.75 -17.54 53.13
C ARG A 18 -9.22 -17.59 52.94
N GLY A 19 -8.69 -16.88 51.96
CA GLY A 19 -7.26 -16.74 51.76
C GLY A 19 -6.97 -15.35 51.17
N ALA A 20 -6.33 -14.55 51.98
CA ALA A 20 -5.97 -13.15 51.79
C ALA A 20 -5.23 -12.86 50.48
N ALA A 21 -5.50 -11.67 49.94
CA ALA A 21 -4.71 -11.02 48.92
C ALA A 21 -3.26 -10.83 49.40
N GLN A 22 -2.34 -11.60 48.83
CA GLN A 22 -0.90 -11.32 48.91
C GLN A 22 -0.39 -10.98 47.51
N GLY A 23 -0.01 -9.71 47.38
CA GLY A 23 0.69 -9.23 46.17
C GLY A 23 1.96 -10.03 45.90
N ARG A 24 2.01 -10.74 44.77
CA ARG A 24 3.23 -11.36 44.26
C ARG A 24 4.19 -10.23 43.85
N LYS A 25 5.18 -9.98 44.71
CA LYS A 25 6.39 -9.24 44.32
C LYS A 25 7.08 -10.04 43.20
N VAL A 26 7.21 -9.44 42.03
CA VAL A 26 7.97 -9.99 40.89
C VAL A 26 9.45 -10.01 41.30
N ASP A 27 10.06 -11.18 41.32
CA ASP A 27 11.49 -11.39 41.66
C ASP A 27 12.38 -10.81 40.57
N PRO A 28 13.20 -9.78 40.85
CA PRO A 28 14.09 -9.16 39.87
C PRO A 28 15.18 -10.13 39.32
N ARG A 29 15.35 -11.30 39.94
CA ARG A 29 16.35 -12.29 39.52
C ARG A 29 15.89 -13.17 38.35
N ALA A 30 14.60 -13.21 38.05
CA ALA A 30 14.06 -13.97 36.92
C ALA A 30 14.56 -13.43 35.56
N TRP A 31 14.77 -12.14 35.42
CA TRP A 31 15.26 -11.48 34.19
C TRP A 31 16.75 -11.78 33.92
N ARG A 32 17.55 -12.06 34.93
CA ARG A 32 18.98 -12.39 34.75
C ARG A 32 19.23 -13.82 34.21
N ARG A 33 18.22 -14.70 34.27
CA ARG A 33 18.37 -16.09 33.73
C ARG A 33 18.08 -16.18 32.24
N ILE A 34 17.34 -15.25 31.67
CA ILE A 34 17.01 -15.22 30.23
C ILE A 34 18.17 -14.61 29.42
N SER A 35 18.95 -13.69 29.98
CA SER A 35 20.06 -13.03 29.30
C SER A 35 21.31 -13.90 29.15
N LYS A 36 21.48 -15.00 29.92
CA LYS A 36 22.68 -15.86 29.87
C LYS A 36 22.60 -16.99 28.84
N ARG A 37 21.56 -17.12 28.03
CA ARG A 37 21.41 -18.21 27.04
C ARG A 37 21.81 -17.83 25.60
N LYS A 38 22.42 -16.68 25.36
CA LYS A 38 23.04 -16.33 24.07
C LYS A 38 24.54 -16.08 24.25
N GLN A 39 25.31 -17.14 24.46
CA GLN A 39 26.76 -17.07 24.23
C GLN A 39 27.04 -17.16 22.72
N PRO A 40 27.95 -16.34 22.17
CA PRO A 40 28.29 -16.37 20.76
C PRO A 40 29.06 -17.65 20.44
N ARG A 41 28.62 -18.34 19.39
CA ARG A 41 29.30 -19.53 18.84
C ARG A 41 30.65 -19.13 18.25
N GLY A 42 31.69 -19.88 18.56
CA GLY A 42 33.10 -19.62 18.30
C GLY A 42 33.50 -19.40 16.82
N PRO A 43 34.76 -19.00 16.58
CA PRO A 43 35.26 -18.42 15.31
C PRO A 43 35.35 -19.37 14.10
N GLY A 44 35.06 -20.67 14.25
CA GLY A 44 35.12 -21.64 13.14
C GLY A 44 34.04 -21.48 12.07
N ARG A 45 32.81 -21.12 12.43
CA ARG A 45 31.68 -20.99 11.47
C ARG A 45 31.70 -19.74 10.60
N VAL A 46 32.47 -18.72 10.95
CA VAL A 46 32.59 -17.49 10.16
C VAL A 46 33.51 -17.70 8.95
N LYS A 47 34.49 -18.63 9.02
CA LYS A 47 35.37 -18.97 7.89
C LYS A 47 34.63 -19.74 6.80
N ASP A 48 33.74 -20.67 7.17
CA ASP A 48 32.96 -21.47 6.21
C ASP A 48 31.86 -20.59 5.48
N ALA A 49 31.28 -19.64 6.19
CA ALA A 49 30.33 -18.70 5.58
C ALA A 49 31.01 -17.73 4.58
N ARG A 50 32.27 -17.32 4.85
CA ARG A 50 33.05 -16.49 3.94
C ARG A 50 33.51 -17.26 2.70
N GLN A 51 33.89 -18.51 2.83
CA GLN A 51 34.27 -19.36 1.69
C GLN A 51 33.05 -19.69 0.80
N GLY A 52 31.88 -19.96 1.39
CA GLY A 52 30.63 -20.17 0.66
C GLY A 52 30.14 -18.90 -0.07
N ALA A 53 30.36 -17.72 0.50
CA ALA A 53 30.02 -16.45 -0.15
C ALA A 53 30.97 -16.13 -1.32
N GLN A 54 32.28 -16.43 -1.17
CA GLN A 54 33.26 -16.23 -2.25
C GLN A 54 33.05 -17.19 -3.43
N SER A 55 32.65 -18.43 -3.18
CA SER A 55 32.34 -19.38 -4.25
C SER A 55 31.05 -19.02 -5.03
N ARG A 56 30.03 -18.45 -4.36
CA ARG A 56 28.84 -17.91 -5.01
C ARG A 56 29.13 -16.65 -5.85
N LEU A 57 30.00 -15.77 -5.36
CA LEU A 57 30.47 -14.61 -6.10
C LEU A 57 31.30 -14.98 -7.34
N ARG A 58 32.10 -16.05 -7.28
CA ARG A 58 32.84 -16.56 -8.43
C ARG A 58 31.91 -17.14 -9.51
N ARG A 59 30.88 -17.92 -9.14
CA ARG A 59 29.88 -18.44 -10.09
C ARG A 59 29.03 -17.32 -10.70
N PHE A 60 28.70 -16.28 -9.95
CA PHE A 60 27.97 -15.11 -10.46
C PHE A 60 28.83 -14.31 -11.45
N ARG A 61 30.16 -14.21 -11.23
CA ARG A 61 31.09 -13.54 -12.15
C ARG A 61 31.29 -14.34 -13.46
N GLN A 62 31.25 -15.66 -13.40
CA GLN A 62 31.33 -16.52 -14.61
C GLN A 62 30.02 -16.51 -15.40
N GLY A 63 28.86 -16.51 -14.72
CA GLY A 63 27.55 -16.42 -15.38
C GLY A 63 27.33 -15.10 -16.12
N SER A 64 27.79 -13.97 -15.55
CA SER A 64 27.66 -12.66 -16.19
C SER A 64 28.58 -12.51 -17.40
N ALA A 65 29.78 -13.09 -17.40
CA ALA A 65 30.68 -13.08 -18.55
C ALA A 65 30.14 -13.95 -19.69
N LEU A 66 29.54 -15.10 -19.38
CA LEU A 66 28.92 -15.99 -20.35
C LEU A 66 27.66 -15.36 -20.96
N ALA A 67 26.85 -14.69 -20.16
CA ALA A 67 25.66 -13.97 -20.65
C ALA A 67 26.04 -12.82 -21.60
N VAL A 68 27.07 -12.06 -21.29
CA VAL A 68 27.58 -11.00 -22.20
C VAL A 68 28.15 -11.57 -23.47
N ALA A 69 28.85 -12.71 -23.44
CA ALA A 69 29.37 -13.39 -24.63
C ALA A 69 28.23 -13.98 -25.48
N LEU A 70 27.19 -14.57 -24.87
CA LEU A 70 26.03 -15.11 -25.53
C LEU A 70 25.17 -14.02 -26.19
N THR A 71 24.94 -12.88 -25.50
CA THR A 71 24.25 -11.74 -26.09
C THR A 71 25.03 -11.15 -27.25
N ALA A 72 26.35 -11.04 -27.15
CA ALA A 72 27.19 -10.57 -28.24
C ALA A 72 27.13 -11.53 -29.45
N LEU A 73 27.10 -12.86 -29.24
CA LEU A 73 27.00 -13.85 -30.28
C LEU A 73 25.60 -13.85 -30.97
N ILE A 74 24.53 -13.78 -30.20
CA ILE A 74 23.15 -13.68 -30.71
C ILE A 74 22.98 -12.39 -31.51
N LEU A 75 23.55 -11.29 -31.05
CA LEU A 75 23.52 -10.01 -31.73
C LEU A 75 24.30 -10.05 -33.07
N MET A 76 25.41 -10.77 -33.09
CA MET A 76 26.22 -10.95 -34.31
C MET A 76 25.46 -11.78 -35.36
N ILE A 77 24.73 -12.82 -34.94
CA ILE A 77 23.89 -13.65 -35.82
C ILE A 77 22.70 -12.83 -36.34
N TRP A 78 22.04 -12.02 -35.47
CA TRP A 78 20.88 -11.20 -35.87
C TRP A 78 21.25 -10.07 -36.85
N VAL A 79 22.41 -9.44 -36.70
CA VAL A 79 22.91 -8.39 -37.59
C VAL A 79 23.25 -8.97 -38.99
N THR A 80 23.77 -10.19 -39.06
CA THR A 80 24.02 -10.86 -40.33
C THR A 80 22.71 -11.23 -41.06
N ASP A 81 21.68 -11.63 -40.33
CA ASP A 81 20.36 -11.99 -40.86
C ASP A 81 19.60 -10.77 -41.44
N GLN A 82 19.70 -9.61 -40.79
CA GLN A 82 19.07 -8.36 -41.26
C GLN A 82 19.72 -7.77 -42.50
N GLN A 83 21.00 -8.03 -42.75
CA GLN A 83 21.66 -7.57 -43.96
C GLN A 83 21.26 -8.40 -45.20
N THR A 84 20.98 -9.69 -45.02
CA THR A 84 20.43 -10.52 -46.09
C THR A 84 18.98 -10.15 -46.43
N LEU A 85 18.16 -9.85 -45.45
CA LEU A 85 16.76 -9.39 -45.64
C LEU A 85 16.68 -7.98 -46.26
N GLY A 86 17.59 -7.07 -45.91
CA GLY A 86 17.63 -5.72 -46.49
C GLY A 86 17.99 -5.71 -47.97
N GLN A 87 18.86 -6.62 -48.41
CA GLN A 87 19.20 -6.78 -49.82
C GLN A 87 18.10 -7.48 -50.65
N GLU A 88 17.36 -8.42 -50.04
CA GLU A 88 16.20 -9.03 -50.71
C GLU A 88 15.03 -8.05 -50.88
N VAL A 89 14.79 -7.13 -49.94
CA VAL A 89 13.71 -6.13 -50.05
C VAL A 89 14.05 -5.05 -51.08
N GLU A 90 15.32 -4.67 -51.21
CA GLU A 90 15.76 -3.68 -52.20
C GLU A 90 15.78 -4.28 -53.61
N ALA A 91 16.06 -5.58 -53.76
CA ALA A 91 15.97 -6.33 -55.01
C ALA A 91 14.52 -6.54 -55.49
N THR A 92 13.52 -6.53 -54.58
CA THR A 92 12.10 -6.72 -54.91
C THR A 92 11.40 -5.39 -55.29
N ALA A 93 12.04 -4.24 -55.09
CA ALA A 93 11.50 -2.91 -55.41
C ALA A 93 11.85 -2.38 -56.80
N LEU A 94 12.45 -3.17 -57.64
CA LEU A 94 12.72 -2.80 -59.04
C LEU A 94 11.43 -2.81 -59.87
N SER A 95 11.28 -1.75 -60.63
CA SER A 95 10.12 -1.41 -61.48
C SER A 95 9.73 -2.52 -62.46
N PRO A 96 8.42 -2.70 -62.74
CA PRO A 96 7.94 -3.69 -63.74
C PRO A 96 8.44 -3.48 -65.17
N ALA A 97 9.16 -2.41 -65.46
CA ALA A 97 9.71 -2.10 -66.78
C ALA A 97 11.08 -2.75 -67.06
N GLU A 98 11.73 -3.36 -66.05
CA GLU A 98 13.04 -4.04 -66.23
C GLU A 98 12.94 -5.57 -66.21
N GLU A 99 11.75 -6.14 -66.15
CA GLU A 99 11.52 -7.59 -66.09
C GLU A 99 11.67 -8.26 -67.44
N GLU A 100 11.93 -7.52 -68.56
CA GLU A 100 12.13 -8.04 -69.90
C GLU A 100 13.61 -8.07 -70.33
N ALA A 101 14.54 -7.70 -69.44
CA ALA A 101 15.96 -7.96 -69.64
C ALA A 101 16.27 -9.41 -69.30
N ALA A 102 16.19 -10.27 -70.31
CA ALA A 102 16.59 -11.67 -70.22
C ALA A 102 17.90 -11.80 -69.41
N VAL A 103 17.87 -12.72 -68.44
CA VAL A 103 19.07 -13.21 -67.76
C VAL A 103 19.90 -13.94 -68.85
N GLU A 104 20.69 -13.21 -69.62
CA GLU A 104 21.75 -13.77 -70.38
C GLU A 104 22.79 -14.34 -69.42
N LEU A 105 22.75 -15.62 -69.18
CA LEU A 105 23.84 -16.36 -68.55
C LEU A 105 25.12 -16.05 -69.35
N PRO A 106 26.14 -15.47 -68.70
CA PRO A 106 27.38 -15.19 -69.36
C PRO A 106 27.98 -16.49 -69.83
N THR A 107 27.98 -16.70 -71.16
CA THR A 107 28.54 -17.87 -71.86
C THR A 107 30.05 -17.81 -71.90
N ASP A 108 30.66 -16.74 -71.39
CA ASP A 108 32.14 -16.62 -71.40
C ASP A 108 32.67 -16.94 -69.96
N PRO A 109 33.49 -17.99 -69.80
CA PRO A 109 34.11 -18.35 -68.54
C PRO A 109 34.98 -17.25 -67.98
N GLY A 110 35.45 -16.28 -68.74
CA GLY A 110 36.21 -15.12 -68.30
C GLY A 110 35.33 -14.09 -67.54
N ALA A 111 34.12 -13.81 -68.03
CA ALA A 111 33.19 -12.86 -67.43
C ALA A 111 32.64 -13.36 -66.08
N SER A 112 32.42 -14.68 -65.95
CA SER A 112 31.97 -15.26 -64.67
C SER A 112 33.06 -15.24 -63.57
N LEU A 113 34.33 -15.39 -63.99
CA LEU A 113 35.47 -15.26 -63.08
C LEU A 113 35.68 -13.81 -62.64
N GLU A 114 35.51 -12.80 -63.48
CA GLU A 114 35.58 -11.39 -63.13
C GLU A 114 34.45 -10.98 -62.17
N GLN A 115 33.21 -11.44 -62.41
CA GLN A 115 32.09 -11.24 -61.49
C GLN A 115 32.33 -11.91 -60.15
N ALA A 116 32.84 -13.13 -60.11
CA ALA A 116 33.17 -13.79 -58.83
C ALA A 116 34.29 -13.09 -58.07
N THR A 117 35.31 -12.60 -58.75
CA THR A 117 36.43 -11.87 -58.15
C THR A 117 36.01 -10.47 -57.68
N SER A 118 35.11 -9.77 -58.40
CA SER A 118 34.57 -8.48 -57.94
C SER A 118 33.68 -8.66 -56.72
N THR A 119 32.82 -9.65 -56.68
CA THR A 119 31.97 -9.98 -55.52
C THR A 119 32.81 -10.32 -54.29
N VAL A 120 33.84 -11.16 -54.44
CA VAL A 120 34.75 -11.48 -53.34
C VAL A 120 35.52 -10.24 -52.88
N ARG A 121 35.94 -9.37 -53.78
CA ARG A 121 36.62 -8.12 -53.45
C ARG A 121 35.71 -7.15 -52.69
N GLU A 122 34.46 -7.02 -53.11
CA GLU A 122 33.45 -6.19 -52.40
C GLU A 122 33.14 -6.74 -51.00
N LEU A 123 33.00 -8.06 -50.86
CA LEU A 123 32.83 -8.70 -49.55
C LEU A 123 34.03 -8.43 -48.63
N VAL A 124 35.26 -8.55 -49.18
CA VAL A 124 36.48 -8.27 -48.40
C VAL A 124 36.57 -6.81 -48.00
N ILE A 125 36.29 -5.89 -48.93
CA ILE A 125 36.29 -4.42 -48.65
C ILE A 125 35.19 -4.11 -47.63
N GLY A 126 33.98 -4.65 -47.77
CA GLY A 126 32.87 -4.52 -46.84
C GLY A 126 33.23 -5.01 -45.42
N PHE A 127 33.90 -6.18 -45.37
CA PHE A 127 34.39 -6.73 -44.11
C PHE A 127 35.43 -5.83 -43.44
N TYR A 128 36.40 -5.30 -44.17
CA TYR A 128 37.38 -4.35 -43.63
C TYR A 128 36.75 -3.03 -43.23
N ALA A 129 35.75 -2.55 -43.93
CA ALA A 129 35.03 -1.32 -43.58
C ALA A 129 34.19 -1.44 -42.27
N MET A 130 33.82 -2.67 -41.90
CA MET A 130 33.09 -2.91 -40.61
C MET A 130 34.02 -2.91 -39.39
N TRP A 131 35.33 -3.25 -39.56
CA TRP A 131 36.25 -3.36 -38.43
C TRP A 131 36.33 -2.13 -37.54
N PRO A 132 36.42 -0.88 -38.03
CA PRO A 132 36.43 0.30 -37.17
C PRO A 132 35.17 0.43 -36.34
N ARG A 133 33.99 0.09 -36.90
CA ARG A 133 32.69 0.12 -36.20
C ARG A 133 32.64 -0.91 -35.07
N VAL A 134 33.10 -2.13 -35.32
CA VAL A 134 33.17 -3.20 -34.32
C VAL A 134 34.12 -2.86 -33.20
N ILE A 135 35.29 -2.28 -33.53
CA ILE A 135 36.26 -1.82 -32.51
C ILE A 135 35.63 -0.72 -31.64
N ILE A 136 34.97 0.29 -32.21
CA ILE A 136 34.32 1.37 -31.49
C ILE A 136 33.18 0.81 -30.63
N ALA A 137 32.32 -0.04 -31.12
CA ALA A 137 31.24 -0.67 -30.40
C ALA A 137 31.74 -1.50 -29.21
N THR A 138 32.79 -2.28 -29.42
CA THR A 138 33.41 -3.09 -28.35
C THR A 138 34.04 -2.18 -27.28
N LEU A 139 34.73 -1.11 -27.68
CA LEU A 139 35.32 -0.13 -26.78
C LEU A 139 34.25 0.59 -25.95
N LEU A 140 33.13 0.96 -26.56
CA LEU A 140 31.98 1.58 -25.87
C LEU A 140 31.44 0.66 -24.77
N ILE A 141 31.20 -0.62 -25.09
CA ILE A 141 30.71 -1.59 -24.09
C ILE A 141 31.74 -1.80 -22.97
N PHE A 142 33.00 -1.92 -23.33
CA PHE A 142 34.09 -2.08 -22.36
C PHE A 142 34.17 -0.88 -21.40
N LEU A 143 34.12 0.35 -21.93
CA LEU A 143 34.15 1.58 -21.16
C LEU A 143 32.90 1.72 -20.26
N ALA A 144 31.74 1.33 -20.75
CA ALA A 144 30.50 1.32 -19.97
C ALA A 144 30.56 0.33 -18.80
N VAL A 145 31.13 -0.85 -19.02
CA VAL A 145 31.34 -1.83 -17.94
C VAL A 145 32.31 -1.30 -16.88
N LEU A 146 33.39 -0.63 -17.30
CA LEU A 146 34.32 0.03 -16.37
C LEU A 146 33.65 1.15 -15.61
N LEU A 147 32.92 2.02 -16.29
CA LEU A 147 32.15 3.11 -15.69
C LEU A 147 31.10 2.57 -14.68
N GLY A 148 30.36 1.55 -15.09
CA GLY A 148 29.38 0.89 -14.21
C GLY A 148 30.02 0.29 -12.96
N ARG A 149 31.22 -0.30 -13.08
CA ARG A 149 31.97 -0.78 -11.92
C ARG A 149 32.45 0.36 -11.03
N GLY A 150 32.93 1.46 -11.63
CA GLY A 150 33.36 2.65 -10.90
C GLY A 150 32.21 3.30 -10.12
N VAL A 151 31.07 3.50 -10.77
CA VAL A 151 29.85 4.04 -10.14
C VAL A 151 29.37 3.12 -9.02
N ARG A 152 29.36 1.81 -9.24
CA ARG A 152 29.03 0.83 -8.21
C ARG A 152 29.95 0.93 -6.99
N ALA A 153 31.27 1.02 -7.21
CA ALA A 153 32.25 1.18 -6.14
C ALA A 153 32.06 2.49 -5.38
N LEU A 154 31.76 3.58 -6.08
CA LEU A 154 31.48 4.89 -5.50
C LEU A 154 30.20 4.87 -4.65
N LEU A 155 29.11 4.33 -5.17
CA LEU A 155 27.85 4.17 -4.43
C LEU A 155 28.03 3.33 -3.18
N GLN A 156 28.78 2.23 -3.28
CA GLN A 156 29.05 1.38 -2.11
C GLN A 156 29.92 2.07 -1.07
N ARG A 157 30.83 2.97 -1.47
CA ARG A 157 31.63 3.77 -0.53
C ARG A 157 30.81 4.86 0.13
N SER A 158 29.97 5.57 -0.62
CA SER A 158 29.17 6.70 -0.12
C SER A 158 27.95 6.25 0.70
N LEU A 159 27.30 5.16 0.31
CA LEU A 159 26.05 4.66 0.88
C LEU A 159 26.23 3.31 1.59
N GLY A 160 27.46 2.90 1.92
CA GLY A 160 27.81 1.55 2.39
C GLY A 160 27.14 1.06 3.68
N LYS A 161 26.46 1.95 4.42
CA LYS A 161 25.66 1.61 5.61
C LYS A 161 24.19 1.28 5.30
N TRP A 162 23.77 1.48 4.07
CA TRP A 162 22.38 1.27 3.67
C TRP A 162 22.22 -0.14 3.08
N GLU A 163 21.34 -0.94 3.64
CA GLU A 163 21.15 -2.35 3.22
C GLU A 163 20.83 -2.52 1.73
N ARG A 164 20.20 -1.50 1.12
CA ARG A 164 19.75 -1.53 -0.27
C ARG A 164 20.78 -0.98 -1.27
N THR A 165 21.95 -0.54 -0.83
CA THR A 165 22.99 0.03 -1.70
C THR A 165 23.41 -0.93 -2.81
N THR A 166 23.45 -2.24 -2.52
CA THR A 166 23.85 -3.26 -3.50
C THR A 166 22.82 -3.38 -4.63
N ALA A 167 21.53 -3.30 -4.33
CA ALA A 167 20.46 -3.37 -5.32
C ALA A 167 20.44 -2.10 -6.20
N LEU A 168 20.55 -0.92 -5.58
CA LEU A 168 20.62 0.35 -6.30
C LEU A 168 21.84 0.41 -7.22
N ALA A 169 22.99 0.02 -6.74
CA ALA A 169 24.23 -0.02 -7.52
C ALA A 169 24.15 -1.01 -8.71
N ALA A 170 23.48 -2.14 -8.53
CA ALA A 170 23.24 -3.10 -9.61
C ALA A 170 22.30 -2.51 -10.68
N LEU A 171 21.23 -1.84 -10.26
CA LEU A 171 20.26 -1.21 -11.17
C LEU A 171 20.89 -0.11 -12.01
N VAL A 172 21.70 0.77 -11.41
CA VAL A 172 22.46 1.79 -12.12
C VAL A 172 23.46 1.18 -13.10
N GLN A 173 24.17 0.12 -12.70
CA GLN A 173 25.09 -0.59 -13.58
C GLN A 173 24.38 -1.21 -14.78
N ILE A 174 23.21 -1.83 -14.59
CA ILE A 174 22.39 -2.40 -15.69
C ILE A 174 21.97 -1.28 -16.63
N GLY A 175 21.49 -0.14 -16.13
CA GLY A 175 21.12 1.02 -16.95
C GLY A 175 22.26 1.53 -17.82
N ILE A 176 23.47 1.68 -17.28
CA ILE A 176 24.65 2.11 -18.02
C ILE A 176 25.01 1.12 -19.13
N VAL A 177 24.98 -0.19 -18.84
CA VAL A 177 25.28 -1.24 -19.82
C VAL A 177 24.22 -1.29 -20.91
N LEU A 178 22.94 -1.13 -20.58
CA LEU A 178 21.84 -1.11 -21.55
C LEU A 178 21.96 0.07 -22.52
N LEU A 179 22.22 1.28 -22.01
CA LEU A 179 22.45 2.45 -22.85
C LEU A 179 23.66 2.30 -23.76
N ALA A 180 24.77 1.75 -23.24
CA ALA A 180 25.96 1.51 -24.02
C ALA A 180 25.74 0.43 -25.10
N THR A 181 24.93 -0.59 -24.82
CA THR A 181 24.56 -1.60 -25.81
C THR A 181 23.75 -0.99 -26.95
N GLY A 182 22.76 -0.11 -26.63
CA GLY A 182 22.02 0.63 -27.65
C GLY A 182 22.93 1.50 -28.51
N ALA A 183 23.88 2.22 -27.87
CA ALA A 183 24.87 3.02 -28.59
C ALA A 183 25.80 2.20 -29.48
N ALA A 184 26.26 1.03 -29.00
CA ALA A 184 27.12 0.13 -29.78
C ALA A 184 26.37 -0.43 -31.00
N LEU A 185 25.10 -0.78 -30.85
CA LEU A 185 24.23 -1.23 -31.97
C LEU A 185 24.07 -0.13 -33.00
N SER A 186 23.86 1.10 -32.63
CA SER A 186 23.72 2.22 -33.53
C SER A 186 25.00 2.47 -34.33
N VAL A 187 26.18 2.35 -33.68
CA VAL A 187 27.48 2.46 -34.37
C VAL A 187 27.65 1.32 -35.39
N LEU A 188 27.24 0.11 -35.04
CA LEU A 188 27.29 -1.03 -35.97
C LEU A 188 26.33 -0.85 -37.15
N ALA A 189 25.12 -0.41 -36.95
CA ALA A 189 24.14 -0.10 -37.97
C ALA A 189 24.53 1.08 -38.86
N GLY A 190 25.49 1.91 -38.46
CA GLY A 190 25.93 3.10 -39.20
C GLY A 190 24.89 4.23 -39.27
N ASP A 191 23.82 4.13 -38.50
CA ASP A 191 22.72 5.12 -38.50
C ASP A 191 22.57 5.79 -37.13
N ALA A 192 22.94 7.06 -37.06
CA ALA A 192 22.78 7.85 -35.86
C ALA A 192 21.30 8.05 -35.47
N ARG A 193 20.36 7.97 -36.40
CA ARG A 193 18.91 8.08 -36.14
C ARG A 193 18.41 6.93 -35.29
N ALA A 194 18.95 5.71 -35.55
CA ALA A 194 18.64 4.52 -34.75
C ALA A 194 19.08 4.71 -33.28
N LEU A 195 20.18 5.41 -33.01
CA LEU A 195 20.62 5.76 -31.66
C LEU A 195 19.60 6.66 -30.94
N PHE A 196 19.18 7.75 -31.58
CA PHE A 196 18.21 8.67 -31.00
C PHE A 196 16.86 7.97 -30.78
N GLY A 197 16.43 7.14 -31.72
CA GLY A 197 15.22 6.33 -31.58
C GLY A 197 15.30 5.36 -30.39
N SER A 198 16.40 4.64 -30.23
CA SER A 198 16.58 3.68 -29.13
C SER A 198 16.67 4.37 -27.76
N ILE A 199 17.36 5.51 -27.66
CA ILE A 199 17.41 6.33 -26.44
C ILE A 199 15.99 6.85 -26.09
N GLY A 200 15.22 7.26 -27.11
CA GLY A 200 13.84 7.71 -26.93
C GLY A 200 12.95 6.61 -26.37
N LEU A 201 13.01 5.40 -26.92
CA LEU A 201 12.25 4.23 -26.43
C LEU A 201 12.64 3.84 -25.00
N VAL A 202 13.95 3.82 -24.69
CA VAL A 202 14.42 3.52 -23.33
C VAL A 202 13.96 4.62 -22.36
N GLY A 203 14.02 5.88 -22.79
CA GLY A 203 13.54 7.03 -22.01
C GLY A 203 12.04 6.93 -21.70
N LEU A 204 11.22 6.53 -22.69
CA LEU A 204 9.80 6.33 -22.53
C LEU A 204 9.50 5.17 -21.55
N ALA A 205 10.16 4.03 -21.72
CA ALA A 205 10.02 2.88 -20.83
C ALA A 205 10.43 3.22 -19.38
N LEU A 206 11.53 3.97 -19.21
CA LEU A 206 11.99 4.43 -17.90
C LEU A 206 11.03 5.42 -17.27
N SER A 207 10.45 6.33 -18.09
CA SER A 207 9.43 7.29 -17.63
C SER A 207 8.22 6.56 -17.03
N TRP A 208 7.71 5.55 -17.70
CA TRP A 208 6.61 4.72 -17.18
C TRP A 208 6.99 3.95 -15.92
N ALA A 209 8.19 3.36 -15.91
CA ALA A 209 8.68 2.62 -14.73
C ALA A 209 8.85 3.52 -13.49
N LEU A 210 9.18 4.80 -13.67
CA LEU A 210 9.38 5.76 -12.61
C LEU A 210 8.11 6.56 -12.25
N GLN A 211 7.01 6.40 -12.98
CA GLN A 211 5.77 7.15 -12.76
C GLN A 211 5.31 7.08 -11.31
N THR A 212 5.13 5.88 -10.76
CA THR A 212 4.66 5.68 -9.37
C THR A 212 5.61 6.24 -8.31
N PRO A 213 6.93 6.04 -8.37
CA PRO A 213 7.88 6.72 -7.49
C PRO A 213 7.81 8.24 -7.57
N ILE A 214 7.67 8.82 -8.78
CA ILE A 214 7.56 10.27 -8.97
C ILE A 214 6.25 10.79 -8.37
N GLU A 215 5.12 10.13 -8.61
CA GLU A 215 3.84 10.46 -7.99
C GLU A 215 3.92 10.39 -6.45
N SER A 216 4.57 9.36 -5.89
CA SER A 216 4.76 9.24 -4.44
C SER A 216 5.62 10.36 -3.86
N PHE A 217 6.69 10.72 -4.55
CA PHE A 217 7.52 11.88 -4.18
C PHE A 217 6.71 13.17 -4.24
N THR A 218 5.91 13.36 -5.27
CA THR A 218 5.03 14.52 -5.42
C THR A 218 4.00 14.59 -4.30
N GLY A 219 3.38 13.46 -3.93
CA GLY A 219 2.45 13.38 -2.79
C GLY A 219 3.11 13.77 -1.46
N TRP A 220 4.32 13.29 -1.20
CA TRP A 220 5.12 13.72 -0.04
C TRP A 220 5.42 15.22 -0.05
N LEU A 221 5.81 15.74 -1.21
CA LEU A 221 6.12 17.16 -1.39
C LEU A 221 4.89 18.02 -1.12
N MET A 222 3.75 17.67 -1.69
CA MET A 222 2.47 18.35 -1.46
C MET A 222 2.05 18.30 0.00
N ASN A 223 2.17 17.14 0.65
CA ASN A 223 1.89 17.05 2.08
C ASN A 223 2.84 17.93 2.90
N SER A 224 4.12 17.99 2.54
CA SER A 224 5.11 18.81 3.23
C SER A 224 4.82 20.31 3.11
N PHE A 225 4.34 20.80 1.96
CA PHE A 225 4.01 22.22 1.75
C PHE A 225 2.61 22.58 2.24
N ARG A 226 1.61 21.73 1.98
CA ARG A 226 0.22 21.99 2.36
C ARG A 226 -0.11 21.53 3.77
N GLY A 227 0.65 20.56 4.27
CA GLY A 227 0.46 20.00 5.61
C GLY A 227 -0.89 19.32 5.77
N TYR A 228 -1.30 18.44 4.86
CA TYR A 228 -2.55 17.69 4.98
C TYR A 228 -2.62 16.91 6.28
N TYR A 229 -1.50 16.31 6.69
CA TYR A 229 -1.35 15.62 7.97
C TYR A 229 0.11 15.62 8.44
N ARG A 230 0.30 15.38 9.72
CA ARG A 230 1.61 15.29 10.40
C ARG A 230 1.72 13.98 11.16
N VAL A 231 2.94 13.65 11.59
CA VAL A 231 3.16 12.53 12.53
C VAL A 231 2.39 12.79 13.81
N GLY A 232 1.61 11.81 14.24
CA GLY A 232 0.73 11.92 15.41
C GLY A 232 -0.73 12.26 15.07
N ASP A 233 -1.05 12.68 13.84
CA ASP A 233 -2.43 12.94 13.45
C ASP A 233 -3.22 11.63 13.25
N ARG A 234 -4.52 11.67 13.52
CA ARG A 234 -5.47 10.64 13.14
C ARG A 234 -6.08 10.98 11.80
N ILE A 235 -5.84 10.12 10.82
CA ILE A 235 -6.23 10.35 9.44
C ILE A 235 -6.99 9.18 8.84
N GLU A 236 -7.70 9.48 7.76
CA GLU A 236 -8.23 8.51 6.84
C GLU A 236 -7.81 8.92 5.43
N VAL A 237 -7.17 8.01 4.71
CA VAL A 237 -6.72 8.20 3.32
C VAL A 237 -7.14 6.97 2.54
N GLY A 238 -8.11 7.14 1.64
CA GLY A 238 -8.75 6.01 0.97
C GLY A 238 -9.37 5.04 1.98
N GLU A 239 -8.91 3.79 1.99
CA GLU A 239 -9.37 2.75 2.93
C GLU A 239 -8.51 2.65 4.21
N VAL A 240 -7.48 3.49 4.31
CA VAL A 240 -6.54 3.45 5.43
C VAL A 240 -6.97 4.44 6.50
N PHE A 241 -7.35 3.94 7.68
CA PHE A 241 -7.70 4.74 8.83
C PHE A 241 -6.77 4.43 10.00
N GLY A 242 -6.15 5.45 10.59
CA GLY A 242 -5.23 5.27 11.71
C GLY A 242 -4.48 6.52 12.17
N ASP A 243 -3.54 6.31 13.08
CA ASP A 243 -2.66 7.36 13.60
C ASP A 243 -1.32 7.35 12.84
N VAL A 244 -0.91 8.49 12.30
CA VAL A 244 0.33 8.62 11.53
C VAL A 244 1.54 8.35 12.42
N TYR A 245 2.27 7.28 12.10
CA TYR A 245 3.48 6.90 12.82
C TYR A 245 4.72 7.52 12.21
N LYS A 246 4.83 7.50 10.85
CA LYS A 246 6.01 7.95 10.14
C LYS A 246 5.65 8.39 8.72
N ILE A 247 6.30 9.45 8.24
CA ILE A 247 6.20 9.93 6.86
C ILE A 247 7.59 9.86 6.25
N ASP A 248 7.76 8.98 5.26
CA ASP A 248 8.97 8.87 4.44
C ASP A 248 8.74 9.53 3.07
N VAL A 249 9.79 9.68 2.28
CA VAL A 249 9.74 10.35 0.96
C VAL A 249 8.77 9.67 -0.02
N LEU A 250 8.64 8.35 0.03
CA LEU A 250 7.79 7.59 -0.89
C LEU A 250 6.56 7.00 -0.22
N THR A 251 6.56 6.85 1.10
CA THR A 251 5.51 6.13 1.83
C THR A 251 5.17 6.79 3.15
N THR A 252 3.93 6.65 3.57
CA THR A 252 3.46 6.98 4.93
C THR A 252 3.06 5.70 5.65
N THR A 253 3.44 5.58 6.93
CA THR A 253 3.09 4.46 7.80
C THR A 253 2.17 4.96 8.91
N VAL A 254 1.07 4.26 9.14
CA VAL A 254 0.08 4.55 10.19
C VAL A 254 -0.12 3.34 11.11
N TRP A 255 -0.41 3.58 12.38
CA TRP A 255 -1.03 2.60 13.26
C TRP A 255 -2.49 2.50 12.91
N GLU A 256 -2.92 1.32 12.50
CA GLU A 256 -4.31 1.11 12.13
C GLU A 256 -5.24 1.35 13.31
N ALA A 257 -6.29 2.13 13.06
CA ALA A 257 -7.44 2.25 13.95
C ALA A 257 -8.59 1.39 13.41
N GLY A 258 -9.30 0.72 14.32
CA GLY A 258 -10.37 -0.21 13.96
C GLY A 258 -11.64 0.48 13.48
N GLY A 259 -12.40 -0.24 12.67
CA GLY A 259 -13.66 0.20 12.08
C GLY A 259 -14.51 -1.00 11.65
N PRO A 260 -15.54 -0.79 10.83
CA PRO A 260 -16.32 -1.88 10.27
C PRO A 260 -15.44 -2.90 9.54
N GLY A 261 -15.64 -4.19 9.80
CA GLY A 261 -14.85 -5.26 9.20
C GLY A 261 -13.44 -5.47 9.78
N LYS A 262 -13.03 -4.66 10.76
CA LYS A 262 -11.74 -4.80 11.45
C LYS A 262 -11.90 -5.59 12.76
N PRO A 263 -10.82 -6.22 13.28
CA PRO A 263 -10.88 -7.00 14.53
C PRO A 263 -11.27 -6.17 15.75
N VAL A 264 -11.05 -4.87 15.72
CA VAL A 264 -11.42 -3.93 16.79
C VAL A 264 -12.30 -2.84 16.20
N ALA A 265 -13.42 -2.55 16.84
CA ALA A 265 -14.36 -1.50 16.45
C ALA A 265 -14.08 -0.17 17.15
N GLY A 266 -14.79 0.90 16.74
CA GLY A 266 -14.86 2.18 17.46
C GLY A 266 -13.55 2.96 17.46
N ALA A 267 -12.82 2.94 16.36
CA ALA A 267 -11.58 3.71 16.15
C ALA A 267 -10.47 3.44 17.19
N GLN A 268 -10.45 2.22 17.76
CA GLN A 268 -9.38 1.78 18.67
C GLN A 268 -8.22 1.19 17.88
N ALA A 269 -6.99 1.35 18.40
CA ALA A 269 -5.81 0.77 17.76
C ALA A 269 -5.92 -0.75 17.63
N THR A 270 -5.71 -1.29 16.43
CA THR A 270 -5.74 -2.74 16.19
C THR A 270 -4.40 -3.42 16.53
N GLY A 271 -3.31 -2.65 16.63
CA GLY A 271 -1.95 -3.14 16.78
C GLY A 271 -1.24 -3.38 15.43
N ALA A 272 -1.95 -3.30 14.32
CA ALA A 272 -1.36 -3.41 12.99
C ALA A 272 -0.80 -2.06 12.52
N MET A 273 0.25 -2.13 11.70
CA MET A 273 0.78 -0.97 10.97
C MET A 273 0.52 -1.14 9.48
N ILE A 274 -0.05 -0.10 8.87
CA ILE A 274 -0.29 -0.05 7.44
C ILE A 274 0.68 0.96 6.82
N THR A 275 1.37 0.55 5.78
CA THR A 275 2.21 1.45 4.99
C THR A 275 1.62 1.60 3.61
N PHE A 276 1.31 2.83 3.23
CA PHE A 276 0.77 3.16 1.92
C PHE A 276 1.70 4.14 1.18
N PRO A 277 1.74 4.10 -0.16
CA PRO A 277 2.54 5.03 -0.94
C PRO A 277 1.94 6.44 -0.91
N ASN A 278 2.78 7.47 -0.87
CA ASN A 278 2.31 8.85 -0.75
C ASN A 278 1.51 9.36 -1.95
N TRP A 279 1.55 8.69 -3.11
CA TRP A 279 0.70 9.04 -4.25
C TRP A 279 -0.80 8.89 -3.92
N GLU A 280 -1.14 8.10 -2.90
CA GLU A 280 -2.53 7.94 -2.45
C GLU A 280 -3.15 9.28 -2.04
N VAL A 281 -2.35 10.18 -1.47
CA VAL A 281 -2.78 11.55 -1.10
C VAL A 281 -3.22 12.39 -2.31
N LEU A 282 -2.77 12.05 -3.52
CA LEU A 282 -3.14 12.75 -4.76
C LEU A 282 -4.42 12.21 -5.40
N ARG A 283 -4.81 10.98 -5.04
CA ARG A 283 -5.90 10.25 -5.71
C ARG A 283 -7.10 10.01 -4.80
N SER A 284 -6.88 10.00 -3.48
CA SER A 284 -7.90 9.73 -2.48
C SER A 284 -8.21 10.98 -1.64
N ASN A 285 -9.38 10.98 -1.00
CA ASN A 285 -9.69 12.00 -0.01
C ASN A 285 -8.77 11.83 1.20
N VAL A 286 -8.27 12.94 1.72
CA VAL A 286 -7.51 13.00 2.97
C VAL A 286 -8.40 13.62 4.02
N ILE A 287 -8.86 12.82 4.97
CA ILE A 287 -9.64 13.28 6.12
C ILE A 287 -8.70 13.30 7.34
N ASN A 288 -8.59 14.43 8.00
CA ASN A 288 -7.79 14.58 9.21
C ASN A 288 -8.69 14.89 10.40
N TYR A 289 -8.72 13.99 11.37
CA TYR A 289 -9.61 14.04 12.52
C TYR A 289 -9.00 14.77 13.74
N SER A 290 -7.75 15.21 13.65
CA SER A 290 -7.06 15.72 14.84
C SER A 290 -6.11 16.89 14.62
N ARG A 291 -5.94 17.35 13.36
CA ARG A 291 -4.95 18.37 13.04
C ARG A 291 -5.26 19.74 13.60
N ASP A 292 -6.40 20.30 13.19
CA ASP A 292 -6.78 21.68 13.53
C ASP A 292 -7.76 21.69 14.71
N PHE A 293 -8.52 20.61 14.86
CA PHE A 293 -9.49 20.39 15.93
C PHE A 293 -9.49 18.91 16.34
N PRO A 294 -8.96 18.56 17.53
CA PRO A 294 -8.77 17.16 17.94
C PRO A 294 -10.04 16.51 18.51
N TYR A 295 -11.20 17.12 18.31
CA TYR A 295 -12.50 16.61 18.73
C TYR A 295 -13.35 16.25 17.51
N VAL A 296 -14.28 15.33 17.70
CA VAL A 296 -15.26 14.93 16.70
C VAL A 296 -16.63 14.81 17.35
N TRP A 297 -17.68 15.04 16.57
CA TRP A 297 -19.04 14.72 16.98
C TRP A 297 -19.21 13.20 16.98
N ASP A 298 -19.79 12.69 18.05
CA ASP A 298 -20.12 11.27 18.21
C ASP A 298 -21.56 11.13 18.71
N GLU A 299 -22.15 9.99 18.46
CA GLU A 299 -23.55 9.73 18.73
C GLU A 299 -23.75 8.37 19.40
N VAL A 300 -24.62 8.35 20.40
CA VAL A 300 -25.11 7.13 21.03
C VAL A 300 -26.61 7.06 20.86
N THR A 301 -27.10 6.02 20.22
CA THR A 301 -28.52 5.82 19.98
C THR A 301 -29.09 4.77 20.94
N VAL A 302 -30.20 5.08 21.56
CA VAL A 302 -30.98 4.18 22.43
C VAL A 302 -32.39 4.09 21.89
N GLY A 303 -32.86 2.87 21.59
CA GLY A 303 -34.23 2.62 21.19
C GLY A 303 -35.19 2.66 22.38
N VAL A 304 -36.22 3.47 22.29
CA VAL A 304 -37.32 3.54 23.28
C VAL A 304 -38.65 3.17 22.62
N ALA A 305 -39.55 2.60 23.38
CA ALA A 305 -40.86 2.22 22.87
C ALA A 305 -41.66 3.47 22.39
N ASN A 306 -42.46 3.33 21.36
CA ASN A 306 -43.26 4.43 20.79
C ASN A 306 -44.26 5.01 21.79
N GLU A 307 -44.62 4.29 22.83
CA GLU A 307 -45.52 4.72 23.92
C GLU A 307 -44.78 5.52 24.99
N SER A 308 -43.46 5.65 24.90
CA SER A 308 -42.70 6.46 25.84
C SER A 308 -43.04 7.94 25.71
N ASP A 309 -42.97 8.70 26.81
CA ASP A 309 -42.98 10.15 26.72
C ASP A 309 -41.66 10.64 26.13
N LEU A 310 -41.68 10.86 24.82
CA LEU A 310 -40.48 11.25 24.03
C LEU A 310 -39.90 12.57 24.51
N ARG A 311 -40.75 13.55 24.89
CA ARG A 311 -40.27 14.86 25.36
C ARG A 311 -39.58 14.73 26.74
N TYR A 312 -40.10 13.86 27.57
CA TYR A 312 -39.51 13.54 28.85
C TYR A 312 -38.19 12.78 28.65
N THR A 313 -38.18 11.78 27.80
CA THR A 313 -37.00 10.96 27.49
C THR A 313 -35.83 11.82 26.98
N VAL A 314 -36.08 12.74 26.02
CA VAL A 314 -35.07 13.67 25.52
C VAL A 314 -34.45 14.47 26.68
N LYS A 315 -35.28 15.09 27.53
CA LYS A 315 -34.80 15.90 28.66
C LYS A 315 -33.96 15.09 29.64
N VAL A 316 -34.34 13.85 29.91
CA VAL A 316 -33.59 12.95 30.80
C VAL A 316 -32.26 12.57 30.19
N PHE A 317 -32.24 12.19 28.91
CA PHE A 317 -31.01 11.78 28.23
C PHE A 317 -30.04 12.94 28.05
N GLU A 318 -30.54 14.14 27.75
CA GLU A 318 -29.70 15.35 27.70
C GLU A 318 -29.11 15.68 29.07
N ARG A 319 -29.90 15.54 30.14
CA ARG A 319 -29.40 15.76 31.52
C ARG A 319 -28.28 14.78 31.85
N VAL A 320 -28.47 13.47 31.59
CA VAL A 320 -27.46 12.45 31.89
C VAL A 320 -26.17 12.73 31.10
N ALA A 321 -26.28 13.06 29.83
CA ALA A 321 -25.13 13.38 28.99
C ALA A 321 -24.43 14.66 29.42
N ARG A 322 -25.20 15.67 29.83
CA ARG A 322 -24.68 16.95 30.36
C ARG A 322 -23.92 16.74 31.65
N ASP A 323 -24.43 15.91 32.57
CA ASP A 323 -23.79 15.60 33.85
C ASP A 323 -22.43 14.90 33.63
N LEU A 324 -22.30 14.07 32.58
CA LEU A 324 -21.07 13.36 32.24
C LEU A 324 -20.07 14.23 31.47
N PHE A 325 -20.55 14.96 30.47
CA PHE A 325 -19.69 15.56 29.46
C PHE A 325 -19.88 17.06 29.27
N GLY A 326 -20.98 17.66 29.76
CA GLY A 326 -21.30 19.07 29.52
C GLY A 326 -20.13 20.00 29.81
N ALA A 327 -19.57 19.92 31.02
CA ALA A 327 -18.43 20.76 31.38
C ALA A 327 -17.16 20.55 30.53
N LYS A 328 -17.03 19.38 29.87
CA LYS A 328 -15.90 19.05 29.01
C LYS A 328 -16.12 19.48 27.55
N MET A 329 -17.35 19.85 27.18
CA MET A 329 -17.71 20.27 25.83
C MET A 329 -17.60 21.79 25.63
N VAL A 330 -17.80 22.59 26.69
CA VAL A 330 -17.89 24.06 26.59
C VAL A 330 -16.66 24.67 25.91
N GLU A 331 -15.45 24.34 26.39
CA GLU A 331 -14.21 24.88 25.81
C GLU A 331 -13.98 24.40 24.39
N PRO A 332 -14.04 23.07 24.06
CA PRO A 332 -13.92 22.61 22.69
C PRO A 332 -14.98 23.14 21.72
N ALA A 333 -16.22 23.32 22.15
CA ALA A 333 -17.28 23.90 21.32
C ALA A 333 -16.96 25.37 20.97
N HIS A 334 -16.45 26.12 21.91
CA HIS A 334 -16.00 27.49 21.70
C HIS A 334 -14.81 27.55 20.71
N ASP A 335 -13.80 26.70 20.90
CA ASP A 335 -12.67 26.59 19.97
C ASP A 335 -13.12 26.25 18.55
N TYR A 336 -14.13 25.37 18.43
CA TYR A 336 -14.70 25.02 17.13
C TYR A 336 -15.42 26.19 16.48
N LEU A 337 -16.20 26.96 17.25
CA LEU A 337 -16.83 28.20 16.77
C LEU A 337 -15.82 29.22 16.27
N GLU A 338 -14.71 29.41 17.01
CA GLU A 338 -13.65 30.30 16.56
C GLU A 338 -13.00 29.84 15.25
N LEU A 339 -12.78 28.54 15.12
CA LEU A 339 -12.20 27.95 13.90
C LEU A 339 -13.13 28.17 12.70
N LEU A 340 -14.43 27.95 12.86
CA LEU A 340 -15.45 28.21 11.84
C LEU A 340 -15.52 29.70 11.50
N ALA A 341 -15.47 30.57 12.48
CA ALA A 341 -15.50 32.04 12.26
C ALA A 341 -14.28 32.51 11.45
N ARG A 342 -13.08 31.98 11.73
CA ARG A 342 -11.86 32.23 10.93
C ARG A 342 -12.03 31.77 9.48
N ALA A 343 -12.76 30.69 9.24
CA ALA A 343 -13.08 30.18 7.91
C ALA A 343 -14.29 30.89 7.24
N ARG A 344 -14.89 31.87 7.92
CA ARG A 344 -16.11 32.58 7.51
C ARG A 344 -17.30 31.63 7.30
N LEU A 345 -17.35 30.56 8.07
CA LEU A 345 -18.45 29.61 8.11
C LEU A 345 -19.33 29.96 9.30
N ALA A 346 -20.63 30.17 9.06
CA ALA A 346 -21.61 30.42 10.10
C ALA A 346 -22.40 29.14 10.34
N PHE A 347 -22.07 28.42 11.42
CA PHE A 347 -22.81 27.28 11.91
C PHE A 347 -23.24 27.53 13.35
N ASP A 348 -24.37 26.97 13.72
CA ASP A 348 -24.78 26.86 15.10
C ASP A 348 -24.09 25.64 15.71
N VAL A 349 -23.29 25.84 16.74
CA VAL A 349 -22.53 24.78 17.41
C VAL A 349 -23.06 24.64 18.83
N GLU A 350 -23.59 23.48 19.12
CA GLU A 350 -24.06 23.15 20.48
C GLU A 350 -22.87 23.00 21.43
N ASP A 351 -22.90 23.72 22.52
CA ASP A 351 -21.90 23.67 23.60
C ASP A 351 -22.23 22.62 24.68
N GLU A 352 -23.42 22.02 24.62
CA GLU A 352 -23.92 20.95 25.49
C GLU A 352 -24.39 19.75 24.64
N PRO A 353 -24.42 18.52 25.20
CA PRO A 353 -25.01 17.38 24.55
C PRO A 353 -26.49 17.61 24.24
N LYS A 354 -26.90 17.21 23.02
CA LYS A 354 -28.28 17.29 22.52
C LYS A 354 -28.81 15.92 22.16
N ALA A 355 -30.10 15.72 22.39
CA ALA A 355 -30.79 14.49 21.98
C ALA A 355 -31.76 14.76 20.85
N PHE A 356 -31.72 13.86 19.85
CA PHE A 356 -32.53 13.89 18.66
C PHE A 356 -33.41 12.64 18.60
N ILE A 357 -34.59 12.78 18.03
CA ILE A 357 -35.55 11.68 17.87
C ILE A 357 -35.60 11.28 16.39
N SER A 358 -35.58 9.98 16.13
CA SER A 358 -35.83 9.39 14.82
C SER A 358 -36.79 8.21 14.96
N LEU A 359 -37.84 8.18 14.15
CA LEU A 359 -38.81 7.07 14.14
C LEU A 359 -38.24 5.89 13.38
N ALA A 360 -38.19 4.72 14.02
CA ALA A 360 -37.86 3.45 13.39
C ALA A 360 -39.12 2.58 13.26
N ASP A 361 -39.01 1.41 12.62
CA ASP A 361 -40.16 0.58 12.28
C ASP A 361 -40.95 0.06 13.52
N ALA A 362 -40.26 -0.25 14.62
CA ALA A 362 -40.89 -0.85 15.81
C ALA A 362 -40.66 -0.07 17.11
N TRP A 363 -39.80 0.92 17.09
CA TRP A 363 -39.46 1.78 18.24
C TRP A 363 -39.08 3.19 17.76
N THR A 364 -38.77 4.04 18.70
CA THR A 364 -38.23 5.38 18.41
C THR A 364 -36.78 5.43 18.87
N ASP A 365 -35.89 5.82 17.97
CA ASP A 365 -34.48 6.03 18.29
C ASP A 365 -34.29 7.41 18.93
N CYS A 366 -33.72 7.42 20.13
CA CYS A 366 -33.26 8.63 20.81
C CYS A 366 -31.75 8.68 20.73
N THR A 367 -31.23 9.56 19.88
CA THR A 367 -29.80 9.70 19.61
C THR A 367 -29.22 10.88 20.36
N VAL A 368 -28.28 10.62 21.25
CA VAL A 368 -27.55 11.66 21.98
C VAL A 368 -26.26 11.98 21.24
N ARG A 369 -26.15 13.22 20.76
CA ARG A 369 -24.95 13.77 20.12
C ARG A 369 -24.12 14.54 21.11
N TYR A 370 -22.81 14.35 21.09
CA TYR A 370 -21.86 15.02 21.96
C TYR A 370 -20.50 15.18 21.29
N LEU A 371 -19.69 16.13 21.77
CA LEU A 371 -18.36 16.40 21.26
C LEU A 371 -17.32 15.64 22.10
N VAL A 372 -16.42 14.90 21.44
CA VAL A 372 -15.48 13.98 22.10
C VAL A 372 -14.10 14.04 21.47
N PRO A 373 -13.01 13.91 22.26
CA PRO A 373 -11.69 13.74 21.66
C PRO A 373 -11.66 12.54 20.72
N ALA A 374 -11.13 12.72 19.51
CA ALA A 374 -11.19 11.73 18.42
C ALA A 374 -10.72 10.32 18.81
N ARG A 375 -9.74 10.21 19.74
CA ARG A 375 -9.22 8.94 20.25
C ARG A 375 -10.00 8.35 21.43
N ALA A 376 -10.91 9.12 22.04
CA ALA A 376 -11.66 8.71 23.23
C ALA A 376 -13.09 8.23 22.93
N ARG A 377 -13.54 8.28 21.66
CA ARG A 377 -14.91 7.98 21.22
C ARG A 377 -15.49 6.74 21.89
N ARG A 378 -14.85 5.59 21.74
CA ARG A 378 -15.38 4.33 22.27
C ARG A 378 -15.56 4.33 23.78
N ARG A 379 -14.62 4.94 24.50
CA ARG A 379 -14.70 5.02 25.97
C ARG A 379 -15.90 5.87 26.39
N TRP A 380 -16.06 7.04 25.78
CA TRP A 380 -17.17 7.94 26.12
C TRP A 380 -18.51 7.37 25.69
N ALA A 381 -18.61 6.77 24.51
CA ALA A 381 -19.81 6.10 24.05
C ALA A 381 -20.23 4.97 25.02
N SER A 382 -19.28 4.17 25.49
CA SER A 382 -19.58 3.11 26.48
C SER A 382 -20.01 3.67 27.83
N GLU A 383 -19.35 4.73 28.32
CA GLU A 383 -19.69 5.41 29.57
C GLU A 383 -21.10 6.01 29.51
N LEU A 384 -21.44 6.70 28.41
CA LEU A 384 -22.78 7.23 28.18
C LEU A 384 -23.83 6.13 28.09
N SER A 385 -23.57 5.05 27.34
CA SER A 385 -24.51 3.93 27.21
C SER A 385 -24.84 3.31 28.56
N ILE A 386 -23.83 3.09 29.40
CA ILE A 386 -24.02 2.55 30.75
C ILE A 386 -24.86 3.52 31.61
N ALA A 387 -24.57 4.82 31.57
CA ALA A 387 -25.28 5.82 32.33
C ALA A 387 -26.74 5.94 31.89
N LEU A 388 -26.99 5.96 30.56
CA LEU A 388 -28.36 6.01 30.05
C LEU A 388 -29.17 4.74 30.41
N ALA A 389 -28.56 3.57 30.34
CA ALA A 389 -29.20 2.33 30.77
C ALA A 389 -29.54 2.35 32.27
N ALA A 390 -28.59 2.72 33.11
CA ALA A 390 -28.80 2.83 34.56
C ALA A 390 -29.86 3.86 34.93
N GLU A 391 -29.90 4.99 34.21
CA GLU A 391 -30.93 6.02 34.42
C GLU A 391 -32.32 5.48 34.06
N GLY A 392 -32.46 4.79 32.90
CA GLY A 392 -33.74 4.22 32.44
C GLY A 392 -34.36 3.20 33.41
N GLU A 393 -33.54 2.52 34.21
CA GLU A 393 -34.01 1.55 35.22
C GLU A 393 -34.56 2.19 36.49
N LYS A 394 -34.36 3.49 36.71
CA LYS A 394 -34.82 4.16 37.92
C LYS A 394 -36.35 4.15 38.03
N PRO A 395 -36.91 3.95 39.27
CA PRO A 395 -38.36 3.88 39.47
C PRO A 395 -39.10 5.13 39.02
N GLU A 396 -38.48 6.31 39.08
CA GLU A 396 -39.06 7.60 38.71
C GLU A 396 -39.40 7.74 37.22
N HIS A 397 -38.75 6.90 36.37
CA HIS A 397 -38.95 6.88 34.89
C HIS A 397 -39.93 5.79 34.46
N ARG A 398 -40.39 4.95 35.40
CA ARG A 398 -41.32 3.85 35.12
C ARG A 398 -42.58 4.33 34.39
N GLY A 399 -42.87 3.73 33.23
CA GLY A 399 -44.02 4.12 32.41
C GLY A 399 -43.84 5.37 31.55
N LYS A 400 -42.75 6.15 31.78
CA LYS A 400 -42.42 7.30 30.93
C LYS A 400 -41.30 6.99 29.95
N ILE A 401 -40.31 6.21 30.36
CA ILE A 401 -39.23 5.70 29.52
C ILE A 401 -39.40 4.18 29.48
N ILE A 402 -39.81 3.67 28.35
CA ILE A 402 -40.04 2.24 28.11
C ILE A 402 -38.99 1.78 27.12
N SER A 403 -38.25 0.73 27.44
CA SER A 403 -37.25 0.17 26.54
C SER A 403 -37.87 -0.30 25.24
N GLY A 404 -37.25 0.03 24.11
CA GLY A 404 -37.68 -0.46 22.82
C GLY A 404 -37.32 -1.94 22.63
N TYR A 405 -38.30 -2.75 22.32
CA TYR A 405 -38.10 -4.14 21.94
C TYR A 405 -38.71 -4.41 20.57
N PRO A 406 -38.18 -5.32 19.77
CA PRO A 406 -38.83 -5.76 18.53
C PRO A 406 -40.21 -6.25 18.85
N ARG A 407 -41.27 -5.66 18.27
CA ARG A 407 -42.66 -6.04 18.46
C ARG A 407 -43.10 -6.87 17.28
N GLN A 408 -43.82 -7.94 17.58
CA GLN A 408 -44.54 -8.74 16.59
C GLN A 408 -46.01 -8.68 16.90
N GLU A 409 -46.82 -8.19 16.00
CA GLU A 409 -48.27 -8.21 16.10
C GLU A 409 -48.76 -9.54 15.47
N PHE A 410 -49.32 -10.41 16.30
CA PHE A 410 -49.94 -11.65 15.83
C PHE A 410 -51.44 -11.39 15.67
N ARG A 411 -51.91 -11.36 14.45
CA ARG A 411 -53.33 -11.34 14.17
C ARG A 411 -53.82 -12.80 14.16
N VAL A 412 -54.50 -13.23 15.21
CA VAL A 412 -55.20 -14.51 15.25
C VAL A 412 -56.44 -14.36 14.35
N ILE A 413 -56.40 -14.98 13.20
CA ILE A 413 -57.58 -15.10 12.32
C ILE A 413 -58.41 -16.28 12.89
N PRO A 414 -59.59 -16.01 13.46
CA PRO A 414 -60.47 -17.11 13.89
C PRO A 414 -60.85 -17.93 12.66
N ASP A 415 -60.88 -19.21 12.80
CA ASP A 415 -61.12 -20.27 11.81
C ASP A 415 -61.77 -19.82 10.49
N TRP A 416 -60.98 -19.59 9.44
CA TRP A 416 -61.45 -19.28 8.10
C TRP A 416 -62.26 -20.43 7.47
N HIS A 417 -62.27 -21.64 8.09
CA HIS A 417 -63.05 -22.78 7.67
C HIS A 417 -64.56 -22.64 7.87
N GLU A 418 -65.03 -21.70 8.69
CA GLU A 418 -66.50 -21.49 8.87
C GLU A 418 -67.14 -20.57 7.80
N GLU A 419 -66.35 -19.74 7.11
CA GLU A 419 -66.90 -18.86 6.07
C GLU A 419 -67.10 -19.50 4.68
N VAL A 420 -66.56 -20.71 4.44
CA VAL A 420 -66.68 -21.42 3.15
C VAL A 420 -67.97 -22.33 3.10
N LYS A 421 -68.74 -22.38 4.18
CA LYS A 421 -69.98 -23.19 4.24
C LYS A 421 -71.27 -22.37 4.20
N LYS A 422 -71.26 -21.15 3.68
CA LYS A 422 -72.51 -20.41 3.38
C LYS A 422 -72.63 -20.12 1.92
#